data_2c633d05ac47da946479f189c829e4aa
#
_entry.id   2c633d05ac47da946479f189c829e4aa
#
_cell.length_a   1.000
_cell.length_b   1.000
_cell.length_c   1.000
_cell.angle_alpha   90.00
_cell.angle_beta   90.00
_cell.angle_gamma   90.00
#
_symmetry.space_group_name_H-M   'P 1'
#
loop_
_entity.id
_entity.type
_entity.pdbx_description
1 polymer ?
#
loop_
_entity_poly.entity_id
_entity_poly.type
_entity_poly.pdbx_seq_one_letter_code
_entity_poly.pdbx_strand_id
1 'polypeptide(L)'
;MRRKPFAVLCVSIALALSACGSADSKAGSGESRSDVTATDLSKIEKVDEIAAMVPEAVKKDGTLTVGNNIYYAPAEFYAADGKTAQGYDIDLTNALAKVLGLKADIQQAEFAAIIPAIGSKYEAGIANFSINPERIATVNMIEYFKVGSSWSTAKGNPKKFDPKSPCGAIVGVQTGTVQDEDIDKLNATCPADKKIQIQRYNEQSAVTTALAGGKLVAMYTDSSVAEYAAKITDGATAVAGEPENVAGVGIVVGKQDAELTKALQAALQYLIDKGHLKSIFKTWGISEGVVQKAELNPAN
;
A
#
# COMPACT_ATOMS: atom_id res chain seq x y z
N MET A 1 45.13 -68.57 10.46
CA MET A 1 44.88 -69.45 11.64
C MET A 1 43.65 -68.97 12.39
N ARG A 2 42.67 -69.85 12.57
CA ARG A 2 41.48 -69.84 13.41
C ARG A 2 40.52 -68.63 13.37
N ARG A 3 39.46 -68.81 12.57
CA ARG A 3 38.16 -68.15 12.71
C ARG A 3 37.43 -68.63 13.96
N LYS A 4 36.74 -67.73 14.66
CA LYS A 4 35.66 -68.08 15.58
C LYS A 4 34.45 -67.22 15.27
N PRO A 5 33.23 -67.82 15.21
CA PRO A 5 32.02 -67.09 14.92
C PRO A 5 31.41 -66.52 16.23
N PHE A 6 30.82 -65.34 16.19
CA PHE A 6 29.96 -64.84 17.26
C PHE A 6 28.49 -64.90 16.81
N ALA A 7 27.73 -65.53 17.67
CA ALA A 7 26.32 -65.85 17.51
C ALA A 7 25.44 -64.59 17.60
N VAL A 8 24.45 -64.57 16.72
CA VAL A 8 23.32 -63.60 16.75
C VAL A 8 22.33 -64.06 17.78
N LEU A 9 22.05 -63.20 18.79
CA LEU A 9 20.96 -63.38 19.77
C LEU A 9 19.80 -62.48 19.38
N CYS A 10 18.76 -63.05 18.83
CA CYS A 10 17.48 -62.39 18.59
C CYS A 10 16.71 -62.25 19.93
N VAL A 11 16.44 -61.03 20.36
CA VAL A 11 15.52 -60.73 21.44
C VAL A 11 14.26 -60.14 20.82
N SER A 12 13.20 -60.94 20.84
CA SER A 12 11.85 -60.50 20.47
C SER A 12 11.23 -59.77 21.65
N ILE A 13 10.91 -58.48 21.51
CA ILE A 13 10.12 -57.74 22.50
C ILE A 13 8.73 -57.50 21.91
N ALA A 14 7.73 -58.05 22.57
CA ALA A 14 6.31 -57.94 22.27
C ALA A 14 5.81 -56.51 22.47
N LEU A 15 5.09 -55.99 21.47
CA LEU A 15 4.29 -54.78 21.59
C LEU A 15 3.03 -55.04 22.42
N ALA A 16 2.87 -54.34 23.53
CA ALA A 16 1.61 -54.18 24.22
C ALA A 16 0.94 -52.89 23.67
N LEU A 17 -0.17 -53.04 22.95
CA LEU A 17 -1.08 -51.94 22.64
C LEU A 17 -1.84 -51.54 23.92
N SER A 18 -1.69 -50.31 24.35
CA SER A 18 -2.58 -49.64 25.27
C SER A 18 -3.28 -48.53 24.54
N ALA A 19 -4.58 -48.73 24.30
CA ALA A 19 -5.50 -47.73 23.79
C ALA A 19 -5.92 -46.76 24.90
N CYS A 20 -6.42 -45.62 24.48
CA CYS A 20 -7.21 -44.59 25.18
C CYS A 20 -6.47 -43.42 25.82
N GLY A 21 -6.71 -42.30 25.18
CA GLY A 21 -6.44 -40.97 25.66
C GLY A 21 -6.76 -39.95 24.60
N SER A 22 -8.04 -39.74 24.27
CA SER A 22 -8.49 -38.61 23.45
C SER A 22 -8.27 -37.34 24.24
N ALA A 23 -7.14 -36.70 24.01
CA ALA A 23 -6.96 -35.30 24.36
C ALA A 23 -7.35 -34.49 23.14
N ASP A 24 -8.55 -33.91 23.16
CA ASP A 24 -8.98 -32.85 22.29
C ASP A 24 -8.00 -31.67 22.47
N SER A 25 -6.91 -31.73 21.72
CA SER A 25 -6.14 -30.52 21.41
C SER A 25 -7.02 -29.72 20.46
N LYS A 26 -7.82 -28.79 21.00
CA LYS A 26 -8.28 -27.64 20.23
C LYS A 26 -7.03 -27.00 19.61
N ALA A 27 -6.73 -27.41 18.39
CA ALA A 27 -5.95 -26.59 17.49
C ALA A 27 -6.70 -25.26 17.44
N GLY A 28 -6.11 -24.22 18.02
CA GLY A 28 -6.61 -22.88 17.85
C GLY A 28 -6.74 -22.68 16.34
N SER A 29 -7.99 -22.51 15.90
CA SER A 29 -8.27 -21.98 14.58
C SER A 29 -7.55 -20.64 14.53
N GLY A 30 -6.35 -20.64 13.93
CA GLY A 30 -5.77 -19.41 13.45
C GLY A 30 -6.85 -18.78 12.57
N GLU A 31 -7.41 -17.66 13.01
CA GLU A 31 -8.24 -16.85 12.17
C GLU A 31 -7.42 -16.59 10.90
N SER A 32 -7.85 -17.25 9.84
CA SER A 32 -7.38 -17.00 8.49
C SER A 32 -7.30 -15.48 8.35
N ARG A 33 -6.13 -14.94 7.96
CA ARG A 33 -6.02 -13.59 7.43
C ARG A 33 -7.26 -13.39 6.59
N SER A 34 -8.16 -12.51 7.02
CA SER A 34 -9.37 -12.22 6.26
C SER A 34 -8.88 -11.71 4.90
N ASP A 35 -8.95 -12.55 3.89
CA ASP A 35 -8.77 -12.13 2.51
C ASP A 35 -9.82 -11.05 2.29
N VAL A 36 -9.39 -9.79 2.35
CA VAL A 36 -10.26 -8.69 1.94
C VAL A 36 -10.50 -8.94 0.46
N THR A 37 -11.72 -9.36 0.15
CA THR A 37 -12.10 -9.58 -1.24
C THR A 37 -12.10 -8.24 -1.95
N ALA A 38 -11.48 -8.14 -3.12
CA ALA A 38 -11.51 -6.97 -3.96
C ALA A 38 -12.94 -6.44 -4.13
N THR A 39 -13.09 -5.15 -4.35
CA THR A 39 -14.40 -4.52 -4.51
C THR A 39 -15.15 -5.12 -5.71
N ASP A 40 -16.44 -5.43 -5.53
CA ASP A 40 -17.28 -5.82 -6.66
C ASP A 40 -17.51 -4.63 -7.60
N LEU A 41 -16.80 -4.65 -8.72
CA LEU A 41 -16.88 -3.65 -9.79
C LEU A 41 -17.86 -4.04 -10.91
N SER A 42 -18.67 -5.08 -10.75
CA SER A 42 -19.56 -5.61 -11.79
C SER A 42 -20.63 -4.61 -12.24
N LYS A 43 -21.03 -3.70 -11.34
CA LYS A 43 -22.02 -2.66 -11.58
C LYS A 43 -21.46 -1.39 -12.26
N ILE A 44 -20.14 -1.34 -12.45
CA ILE A 44 -19.50 -0.22 -13.15
C ILE A 44 -19.44 -0.58 -14.62
N GLU A 45 -20.07 0.23 -15.45
CA GLU A 45 -20.12 0.08 -16.89
C GLU A 45 -19.41 1.23 -17.59
N LYS A 46 -19.11 1.05 -18.87
CA LYS A 46 -18.59 2.08 -19.73
C LYS A 46 -19.61 3.22 -19.82
N VAL A 47 -19.14 4.46 -19.77
CA VAL A 47 -19.93 5.67 -20.00
C VAL A 47 -19.49 6.28 -21.32
N ASP A 48 -20.33 6.14 -22.34
CA ASP A 48 -19.95 6.49 -23.73
C ASP A 48 -19.52 7.95 -23.89
N GLU A 49 -20.17 8.88 -23.20
CA GLU A 49 -19.81 10.31 -23.22
C GLU A 49 -18.41 10.55 -22.63
N ILE A 50 -18.04 9.85 -21.56
CA ILE A 50 -16.73 9.96 -20.92
C ILE A 50 -15.68 9.22 -21.75
N ALA A 51 -16.01 8.03 -22.24
CA ALA A 51 -15.13 7.24 -23.10
C ALA A 51 -14.79 7.97 -24.41
N ALA A 52 -15.70 8.80 -24.92
CA ALA A 52 -15.45 9.65 -26.09
C ALA A 52 -14.33 10.68 -25.85
N MET A 53 -14.09 11.09 -24.59
CA MET A 53 -13.05 12.06 -24.21
C MET A 53 -11.63 11.47 -24.20
N VAL A 54 -11.49 10.13 -24.21
CA VAL A 54 -10.19 9.46 -24.21
C VAL A 54 -9.45 9.80 -25.50
N PRO A 55 -8.14 10.16 -25.44
CA PRO A 55 -7.33 10.43 -26.64
C PRO A 55 -7.28 9.20 -27.57
N GLU A 56 -7.25 9.46 -28.89
CA GLU A 56 -7.21 8.39 -29.89
C GLU A 56 -5.98 7.47 -29.75
N ALA A 57 -4.85 8.01 -29.27
CA ALA A 57 -3.65 7.21 -29.03
C ALA A 57 -3.88 6.13 -27.96
N VAL A 58 -4.61 6.46 -26.88
CA VAL A 58 -4.97 5.53 -25.79
C VAL A 58 -6.10 4.58 -26.21
N LYS A 59 -7.08 5.08 -26.98
CA LYS A 59 -8.16 4.22 -27.52
C LYS A 59 -7.64 3.13 -28.46
N LYS A 60 -6.56 3.42 -29.18
CA LYS A 60 -6.07 2.55 -30.26
C LYS A 60 -5.63 1.17 -29.76
N ASP A 61 -4.99 1.09 -28.59
CA ASP A 61 -4.59 -0.18 -27.98
C ASP A 61 -5.64 -0.72 -26.99
N GLY A 62 -6.61 0.11 -26.61
CA GLY A 62 -7.72 -0.26 -25.73
C GLY A 62 -7.30 -0.44 -24.27
N THR A 63 -6.12 0.04 -23.89
CA THR A 63 -5.60 -0.08 -22.53
C THR A 63 -5.40 1.28 -21.86
N LEU A 64 -5.42 1.31 -20.55
CA LEU A 64 -4.93 2.40 -19.71
C LEU A 64 -3.72 1.87 -18.96
N THR A 65 -2.53 2.27 -19.36
CA THR A 65 -1.27 1.83 -18.75
C THR A 65 -0.95 2.68 -17.53
N VAL A 66 -0.94 2.05 -16.35
CA VAL A 66 -0.79 2.75 -15.07
C VAL A 66 0.44 2.25 -14.31
N GLY A 67 1.34 3.18 -13.97
CA GLY A 67 2.43 2.93 -13.04
C GLY A 67 1.92 2.87 -11.60
N ASN A 68 2.29 1.81 -10.89
CA ASN A 68 1.84 1.56 -9.53
C ASN A 68 2.96 0.93 -8.70
N ASN A 69 2.99 1.16 -7.37
CA ASN A 69 3.96 0.52 -6.47
C ASN A 69 3.28 -0.51 -5.58
N ILE A 70 3.16 -1.76 -6.07
CA ILE A 70 2.36 -2.85 -5.46
C ILE A 70 3.02 -3.40 -4.17
N TYR A 71 3.40 -2.51 -3.24
CA TYR A 71 4.00 -2.80 -1.92
C TYR A 71 3.59 -1.78 -0.83
N TYR A 72 2.44 -1.09 -1.05
CA TYR A 72 1.94 -0.02 -0.19
C TYR A 72 0.53 -0.31 0.35
N ALA A 73 0.37 -1.41 1.08
CA ALA A 73 -0.93 -1.83 1.60
C ALA A 73 -1.53 -0.80 2.60
N PRO A 74 -2.84 -0.53 2.54
CA PRO A 74 -3.89 -1.20 1.77
C PRO A 74 -4.21 -0.56 0.40
N ALA A 75 -3.41 0.42 -0.06
CA ALA A 75 -3.64 1.09 -1.34
C ALA A 75 -3.37 0.14 -2.52
N GLU A 76 -2.19 -0.49 -2.53
CA GLU A 76 -1.78 -1.45 -3.55
C GLU A 76 -0.79 -2.45 -2.97
N PHE A 77 -1.09 -3.72 -3.14
CA PHE A 77 -0.21 -4.80 -2.66
C PHE A 77 -0.58 -6.13 -3.31
N TYR A 78 0.32 -7.10 -3.23
CA TYR A 78 0.04 -8.44 -3.70
C TYR A 78 -0.78 -9.23 -2.68
N ALA A 79 -1.76 -9.99 -3.17
CA ALA A 79 -2.49 -10.99 -2.40
C ALA A 79 -1.55 -12.08 -1.86
N ALA A 80 -2.09 -13.01 -1.07
CA ALA A 80 -1.31 -14.10 -0.49
C ALA A 80 -0.65 -15.02 -1.54
N ASP A 81 -1.14 -15.02 -2.79
CA ASP A 81 -0.55 -15.75 -3.91
C ASP A 81 0.74 -15.11 -4.45
N GLY A 82 1.09 -13.90 -4.00
CA GLY A 82 2.25 -13.13 -4.42
C GLY A 82 2.21 -12.64 -5.88
N LYS A 83 1.05 -12.68 -6.53
CA LYS A 83 0.88 -12.36 -7.96
C LYS A 83 -0.30 -11.44 -8.23
N THR A 84 -1.43 -11.67 -7.58
CA THR A 84 -2.65 -10.89 -7.78
C THR A 84 -2.52 -9.54 -7.05
N ALA A 85 -2.49 -8.46 -7.81
CA ALA A 85 -2.53 -7.12 -7.25
C ALA A 85 -3.92 -6.81 -6.69
N GLN A 86 -3.97 -6.21 -5.50
CA GLN A 86 -5.20 -5.80 -4.82
C GLN A 86 -4.96 -4.52 -4.01
N GLY A 87 -6.03 -3.86 -3.61
CA GLY A 87 -5.98 -2.60 -2.84
C GLY A 87 -6.94 -1.56 -3.44
N TYR A 88 -7.17 -0.48 -2.69
CA TYR A 88 -8.12 0.54 -3.17
C TYR A 88 -7.64 1.26 -4.44
N ASP A 89 -6.34 1.43 -4.66
CA ASP A 89 -5.79 2.04 -5.87
C ASP A 89 -5.84 1.08 -7.06
N ILE A 90 -5.73 -0.22 -6.82
CA ILE A 90 -5.96 -1.25 -7.83
C ILE A 90 -7.43 -1.29 -8.26
N ASP A 91 -8.35 -1.28 -7.29
CA ASP A 91 -9.79 -1.26 -7.55
C ASP A 91 -10.21 0.05 -8.25
N LEU A 92 -9.66 1.20 -7.83
CA LEU A 92 -9.89 2.50 -8.47
C LEU A 92 -9.40 2.50 -9.92
N THR A 93 -8.21 1.99 -10.18
CA THR A 93 -7.64 1.89 -11.54
C THR A 93 -8.54 1.06 -12.45
N ASN A 94 -8.99 -0.11 -11.98
CA ASN A 94 -9.91 -0.96 -12.71
C ASN A 94 -11.28 -0.29 -12.94
N ALA A 95 -11.80 0.43 -11.95
CA ALA A 95 -13.06 1.17 -12.04
C ALA A 95 -12.98 2.30 -13.07
N LEU A 96 -11.91 3.09 -13.06
CA LEU A 96 -11.66 4.15 -14.04
C LEU A 96 -11.56 3.58 -15.46
N ALA A 97 -10.76 2.54 -15.65
CA ALA A 97 -10.64 1.88 -16.96
C ALA A 97 -12.00 1.41 -17.50
N LYS A 98 -12.84 0.80 -16.65
CA LYS A 98 -14.21 0.40 -17.04
C LYS A 98 -15.05 1.58 -17.51
N VAL A 99 -15.10 2.68 -16.76
CA VAL A 99 -15.85 3.90 -17.13
C VAL A 99 -15.38 4.43 -18.48
N LEU A 100 -14.07 4.41 -18.73
CA LEU A 100 -13.44 4.86 -19.98
C LEU A 100 -13.60 3.86 -21.14
N GLY A 101 -14.11 2.64 -20.87
CA GLY A 101 -14.21 1.59 -21.87
C GLY A 101 -12.86 1.01 -22.29
N LEU A 102 -11.88 1.06 -21.39
CA LEU A 102 -10.51 0.57 -21.53
C LEU A 102 -10.28 -0.66 -20.64
N LYS A 103 -9.18 -1.35 -20.88
CA LYS A 103 -8.63 -2.36 -19.97
C LYS A 103 -7.52 -1.72 -19.14
N ALA A 104 -7.49 -1.95 -17.84
CA ALA A 104 -6.38 -1.54 -17.00
C ALA A 104 -5.15 -2.41 -17.26
N ASP A 105 -3.99 -1.79 -17.51
CA ASP A 105 -2.66 -2.41 -17.53
C ASP A 105 -1.83 -1.81 -16.40
N ILE A 106 -1.87 -2.47 -15.23
CA ILE A 106 -1.21 -2.00 -14.01
C ILE A 106 0.21 -2.55 -13.96
N GLN A 107 1.20 -1.68 -14.04
CA GLN A 107 2.60 -2.04 -14.09
C GLN A 107 3.33 -1.69 -12.78
N GLN A 108 3.93 -2.73 -12.15
CA GLN A 108 4.76 -2.55 -10.98
C GLN A 108 6.00 -1.70 -11.29
N ALA A 109 6.26 -0.72 -10.42
CA ALA A 109 7.46 0.12 -10.45
C ALA A 109 7.88 0.55 -9.04
N GLU A 110 9.11 0.99 -8.88
CA GLU A 110 9.54 1.70 -7.69
C GLU A 110 8.82 3.06 -7.61
N PHE A 111 8.33 3.44 -6.43
CA PHE A 111 7.50 4.63 -6.23
C PHE A 111 8.14 5.89 -6.82
N ALA A 112 9.41 6.16 -6.49
CA ALA A 112 10.13 7.33 -6.95
C ALA A 112 10.35 7.38 -8.49
N ALA A 113 10.22 6.23 -9.18
CA ALA A 113 10.41 6.14 -10.62
C ALA A 113 9.13 6.35 -11.44
N ILE A 114 7.94 6.38 -10.81
CA ILE A 114 6.68 6.44 -11.55
C ILE A 114 6.48 7.81 -12.18
N ILE A 115 6.53 8.90 -11.41
CA ILE A 115 6.30 10.27 -11.93
C ILE A 115 7.26 10.61 -13.08
N PRO A 116 8.58 10.35 -12.99
CA PRO A 116 9.49 10.58 -14.11
C PRO A 116 9.18 9.81 -15.40
N ALA A 117 8.44 8.68 -15.29
CA ALA A 117 8.10 7.83 -16.43
C ALA A 117 6.71 8.12 -17.03
N ILE A 118 5.96 9.08 -16.46
CA ILE A 118 4.66 9.51 -16.99
C ILE A 118 4.84 10.15 -18.38
N GLY A 119 3.97 9.77 -19.30
CA GLY A 119 3.99 10.23 -20.70
C GLY A 119 5.00 9.50 -21.59
N SER A 120 5.90 8.68 -21.02
CA SER A 120 6.85 7.87 -21.78
C SER A 120 6.62 6.36 -21.64
N LYS A 121 6.31 5.90 -20.44
CA LYS A 121 6.05 4.48 -20.12
C LYS A 121 4.63 4.28 -19.60
N TYR A 122 4.11 5.23 -18.83
CA TYR A 122 2.80 5.19 -18.23
C TYR A 122 1.96 6.36 -18.70
N GLU A 123 0.70 6.13 -18.96
CA GLU A 123 -0.30 7.16 -19.26
C GLU A 123 -0.76 7.88 -17.99
N ALA A 124 -0.83 7.12 -16.89
CA ALA A 124 -1.14 7.64 -15.57
C ALA A 124 -0.32 6.94 -14.48
N GLY A 125 -0.27 7.53 -13.30
CA GLY A 125 0.24 6.89 -12.08
C GLY A 125 -0.83 6.94 -10.99
N ILE A 126 -1.09 5.81 -10.36
CA ILE A 126 -2.01 5.69 -9.23
C ILE A 126 -1.30 4.84 -8.18
N ALA A 127 -0.72 5.47 -7.17
CA ALA A 127 0.06 4.84 -6.12
C ALA A 127 0.10 5.73 -4.87
N ASN A 128 -1.06 6.14 -4.42
CA ASN A 128 -1.25 6.97 -3.22
C ASN A 128 -0.38 8.24 -3.19
N PHE A 129 -0.19 8.90 -4.35
CA PHE A 129 0.65 10.10 -4.46
C PHE A 129 0.05 11.28 -3.71
N SER A 130 0.67 11.71 -2.61
CA SER A 130 0.30 12.95 -1.94
C SER A 130 0.48 14.14 -2.88
N ILE A 131 -0.51 15.01 -2.93
CA ILE A 131 -0.49 16.23 -3.74
C ILE A 131 0.39 17.26 -3.01
N ASN A 132 1.36 17.82 -3.72
CA ASN A 132 2.17 18.93 -3.23
C ASN A 132 2.57 19.85 -4.41
N PRO A 133 3.03 21.10 -4.13
CA PRO A 133 3.39 22.05 -5.18
C PRO A 133 4.49 21.56 -6.11
N GLU A 134 5.47 20.78 -5.62
CA GLU A 134 6.56 20.26 -6.42
C GLU A 134 6.07 19.26 -7.47
N ARG A 135 5.21 18.31 -7.06
CA ARG A 135 4.60 17.35 -7.98
C ARG A 135 3.65 18.02 -8.97
N ILE A 136 2.80 18.96 -8.49
CA ILE A 136 1.93 19.76 -9.38
C ILE A 136 2.74 20.54 -10.42
N ALA A 137 3.93 21.00 -10.12
CA ALA A 137 4.78 21.68 -11.11
C ALA A 137 5.17 20.79 -12.30
N THR A 138 5.28 19.48 -12.10
CA THR A 138 5.77 18.52 -13.12
C THR A 138 4.67 17.69 -13.77
N VAL A 139 3.58 17.36 -13.04
CA VAL A 139 2.46 16.55 -13.52
C VAL A 139 1.12 17.19 -13.15
N ASN A 140 0.04 16.78 -13.80
CA ASN A 140 -1.32 17.04 -13.35
C ASN A 140 -1.70 16.02 -12.29
N MET A 141 -2.40 16.46 -11.24
CA MET A 141 -2.86 15.61 -10.16
C MET A 141 -4.37 15.78 -9.96
N ILE A 142 -5.12 14.67 -10.00
CA ILE A 142 -6.59 14.67 -9.82
C ILE A 142 -6.87 14.04 -8.45
N GLU A 143 -7.37 14.84 -7.51
CA GLU A 143 -7.60 14.42 -6.12
C GLU A 143 -8.72 13.38 -6.02
N TYR A 144 -8.46 12.26 -5.29
CA TYR A 144 -9.48 11.23 -5.01
C TYR A 144 -9.61 10.86 -3.54
N PHE A 145 -8.61 11.21 -2.72
CA PHE A 145 -8.53 10.86 -1.31
C PHE A 145 -7.76 11.91 -0.52
N LYS A 146 -7.95 11.95 0.82
CA LYS A 146 -7.15 12.77 1.76
C LYS A 146 -6.64 11.89 2.87
N VAL A 147 -5.37 11.99 3.19
CA VAL A 147 -4.71 11.18 4.22
C VAL A 147 -3.66 12.01 4.94
N GLY A 148 -3.46 11.75 6.23
CA GLY A 148 -2.38 12.34 7.01
C GLY A 148 -1.18 11.42 7.09
N SER A 149 -0.04 11.93 7.52
CA SER A 149 1.13 11.14 7.90
C SER A 149 1.00 10.66 9.34
N SER A 150 1.47 9.45 9.63
CA SER A 150 1.44 8.86 10.98
C SER A 150 2.73 8.15 11.32
N TRP A 151 3.05 8.19 12.59
CA TRP A 151 4.12 7.41 13.18
C TRP A 151 3.62 6.03 13.61
N SER A 152 4.46 5.03 13.51
CA SER A 152 4.23 3.71 14.10
C SER A 152 5.46 3.23 14.84
N THR A 153 5.22 2.46 15.91
CA THR A 153 6.26 1.82 16.72
C THR A 153 6.00 0.32 16.84
N ALA A 154 6.94 -0.43 17.36
CA ALA A 154 6.64 -1.77 17.82
C ALA A 154 5.60 -1.72 18.96
N LYS A 155 4.81 -2.77 19.11
CA LYS A 155 3.76 -2.91 20.14
C LYS A 155 4.25 -2.53 21.52
N GLY A 156 3.50 -1.67 22.20
CA GLY A 156 3.83 -1.19 23.53
C GLY A 156 4.97 -0.18 23.59
N ASN A 157 5.47 0.26 22.44
CA ASN A 157 6.52 1.28 22.32
C ASN A 157 7.74 1.01 23.24
N PRO A 158 8.42 -0.13 23.11
CA PRO A 158 9.47 -0.54 24.03
C PRO A 158 10.70 0.39 24.04
N LYS A 159 10.85 1.17 22.95
CA LYS A 159 11.94 2.16 22.82
C LYS A 159 11.54 3.54 23.33
N LYS A 160 10.30 3.71 23.87
CA LYS A 160 9.77 4.96 24.39
C LYS A 160 9.88 6.11 23.37
N PHE A 161 9.59 5.82 22.11
CA PHE A 161 9.58 6.81 21.03
C PHE A 161 8.49 7.86 21.28
N ASP A 162 8.85 9.12 21.11
CA ASP A 162 7.92 10.24 21.15
C ASP A 162 7.86 10.90 19.76
N PRO A 163 6.70 10.87 19.07
CA PRO A 163 6.54 11.52 17.76
C PRO A 163 6.91 13.01 17.77
N LYS A 164 6.75 13.69 18.91
CA LYS A 164 7.10 15.11 19.06
C LYS A 164 8.59 15.36 19.27
N SER A 165 9.37 14.31 19.51
CA SER A 165 10.81 14.40 19.76
C SER A 165 11.57 13.22 19.11
N PRO A 166 11.55 13.11 17.76
CA PRO A 166 12.10 11.95 17.04
C PRO A 166 13.63 11.94 16.95
N CYS A 167 14.32 12.99 17.44
CA CYS A 167 15.78 13.10 17.36
C CYS A 167 16.49 11.95 18.06
N GLY A 168 17.48 11.35 17.38
CA GLY A 168 18.25 10.20 17.85
C GLY A 168 17.60 8.85 17.56
N ALA A 169 16.36 8.81 17.08
CA ALA A 169 15.68 7.56 16.75
C ALA A 169 16.16 6.97 15.41
N ILE A 170 16.03 5.65 15.26
CA ILE A 170 16.17 4.95 13.98
C ILE A 170 14.78 4.90 13.33
N VAL A 171 14.60 5.66 12.25
CA VAL A 171 13.30 5.81 11.60
C VAL A 171 13.35 5.25 10.19
N GLY A 172 12.36 4.42 9.85
CA GLY A 172 12.17 3.90 8.50
C GLY A 172 11.14 4.71 7.72
N VAL A 173 11.45 4.99 6.44
CA VAL A 173 10.55 5.64 5.47
C VAL A 173 10.69 4.97 4.11
N GLN A 174 9.66 5.10 3.27
CA GLN A 174 9.78 4.71 1.87
C GLN A 174 10.38 5.87 1.05
N THR A 175 11.36 5.55 0.22
CA THR A 175 12.08 6.51 -0.64
C THR A 175 11.14 7.27 -1.57
N GLY A 176 11.27 8.60 -1.63
CA GLY A 176 10.55 9.49 -2.54
C GLY A 176 9.13 9.85 -2.10
N THR A 177 8.71 9.44 -0.90
CA THR A 177 7.44 9.86 -0.28
C THR A 177 7.58 11.25 0.34
N VAL A 178 6.45 11.90 0.64
CA VAL A 178 6.46 13.16 1.41
C VAL A 178 7.02 12.94 2.82
N GLN A 179 6.85 11.76 3.40
CA GLN A 179 7.43 11.40 4.70
C GLN A 179 8.96 11.28 4.64
N ASP A 180 9.52 10.85 3.50
CA ASP A 180 10.97 10.85 3.28
C ASP A 180 11.54 12.27 3.22
N GLU A 181 10.82 13.19 2.56
CA GLU A 181 11.18 14.61 2.54
C GLU A 181 11.04 15.28 3.91
N ASP A 182 9.95 14.97 4.61
CA ASP A 182 9.65 15.57 5.91
C ASP A 182 10.60 15.09 7.01
N ILE A 183 11.01 13.82 6.98
CA ILE A 183 11.99 13.31 7.95
C ILE A 183 13.36 13.99 7.78
N ASP A 184 13.76 14.39 6.56
CA ASP A 184 14.98 15.16 6.33
C ASP A 184 14.87 16.57 6.93
N LYS A 185 13.70 17.24 6.75
CA LYS A 185 13.44 18.55 7.36
C LYS A 185 13.47 18.46 8.88
N LEU A 186 12.80 17.45 9.47
CA LEU A 186 12.83 17.20 10.92
C LEU A 186 14.26 16.92 11.40
N ASN A 187 15.01 16.09 10.68
CA ASN A 187 16.39 15.77 11.02
C ASN A 187 17.30 17.00 10.99
N ALA A 188 17.05 17.96 10.09
CA ALA A 188 17.81 19.20 10.04
C ALA A 188 17.70 20.01 11.34
N THR A 189 16.54 19.96 12.04
CA THR A 189 16.31 20.67 13.32
C THR A 189 16.92 19.95 14.52
N CYS A 190 17.30 18.69 14.41
CA CYS A 190 17.87 17.92 15.50
C CYS A 190 19.30 18.37 15.85
N PRO A 191 19.69 18.31 17.14
CA PRO A 191 21.07 18.53 17.58
C PRO A 191 22.07 17.62 16.84
N ALA A 192 23.29 18.09 16.64
CA ALA A 192 24.29 17.37 15.86
C ALA A 192 24.64 15.98 16.42
N ASP A 193 24.60 15.84 17.74
CA ASP A 193 24.85 14.59 18.47
C ASP A 193 23.61 13.67 18.61
N LYS A 194 22.44 14.13 18.12
CA LYS A 194 21.16 13.41 18.20
C LYS A 194 20.41 13.41 16.86
N LYS A 195 21.12 13.25 15.76
CA LYS A 195 20.49 13.13 14.46
C LYS A 195 19.64 11.88 14.34
N ILE A 196 18.52 11.98 13.60
CA ILE A 196 17.70 10.83 13.25
C ILE A 196 18.52 9.92 12.34
N GLN A 197 18.53 8.62 12.62
CA GLN A 197 19.13 7.62 11.75
C GLN A 197 18.06 7.17 10.73
N ILE A 198 18.00 7.83 9.59
CA ILE A 198 16.98 7.57 8.57
C ILE A 198 17.36 6.30 7.80
N GLN A 199 16.44 5.33 7.78
CA GLN A 199 16.55 4.12 6.97
C GLN A 199 15.55 4.19 5.83
N ARG A 200 16.04 4.31 4.60
CA ARG A 200 15.25 4.41 3.39
C ARG A 200 15.07 3.06 2.73
N TYR A 201 13.85 2.74 2.33
CA TYR A 201 13.47 1.50 1.66
C TYR A 201 12.73 1.81 0.37
N ASN A 202 12.91 1.02 -0.68
CA ASN A 202 12.17 1.18 -1.94
C ASN A 202 10.69 0.76 -1.80
N GLU A 203 10.40 -0.10 -0.81
CA GLU A 203 9.07 -0.67 -0.58
C GLU A 203 8.60 -0.43 0.86
N GLN A 204 7.37 0.04 1.02
CA GLN A 204 6.76 0.26 2.35
C GLN A 204 6.61 -1.06 3.13
N SER A 205 6.33 -2.16 2.45
CA SER A 205 6.27 -3.49 3.07
C SER A 205 7.57 -3.88 3.79
N ALA A 206 8.72 -3.47 3.25
CA ALA A 206 10.01 -3.68 3.86
C ALA A 206 10.21 -2.80 5.11
N VAL A 207 9.72 -1.55 5.10
CA VAL A 207 9.70 -0.67 6.29
C VAL A 207 8.88 -1.31 7.41
N THR A 208 7.65 -1.74 7.10
CA THR A 208 6.76 -2.41 8.05
C THR A 208 7.41 -3.67 8.65
N THR A 209 8.02 -4.49 7.80
CA THR A 209 8.74 -5.70 8.24
C THR A 209 9.93 -5.37 9.15
N ALA A 210 10.69 -4.33 8.81
CA ALA A 210 11.84 -3.89 9.61
C ALA A 210 11.42 -3.35 10.98
N LEU A 211 10.28 -2.64 11.05
CA LEU A 211 9.70 -2.17 12.31
C LEU A 211 9.22 -3.35 13.16
N ALA A 212 8.42 -4.25 12.61
CA ALA A 212 7.91 -5.43 13.31
C ALA A 212 9.05 -6.33 13.80
N GLY A 213 10.14 -6.43 13.03
CA GLY A 213 11.37 -7.16 13.38
C GLY A 213 12.30 -6.45 14.36
N GLY A 214 11.93 -5.25 14.86
CA GLY A 214 12.70 -4.50 15.85
C GLY A 214 13.97 -3.82 15.34
N LYS A 215 14.19 -3.77 14.02
CA LYS A 215 15.31 -3.06 13.38
C LYS A 215 15.15 -1.54 13.44
N LEU A 216 13.90 -1.06 13.45
CA LEU A 216 13.54 0.34 13.54
C LEU A 216 12.99 0.67 14.93
N VAL A 217 13.12 1.93 15.33
CA VAL A 217 12.45 2.50 16.50
C VAL A 217 11.04 2.95 16.11
N ALA A 218 10.92 3.59 14.95
CA ALA A 218 9.66 4.06 14.40
C ALA A 218 9.64 3.94 12.88
N MET A 219 8.43 3.94 12.32
CA MET A 219 8.12 4.09 10.91
C MET A 219 7.29 5.36 10.73
N TYR A 220 7.54 6.11 9.66
CA TYR A 220 6.75 7.28 9.29
C TYR A 220 6.18 7.08 7.90
N THR A 221 4.85 7.08 7.78
CA THR A 221 4.11 6.73 6.56
C THR A 221 2.69 7.34 6.60
N ASP A 222 1.87 7.10 5.58
CA ASP A 222 0.47 7.51 5.60
C ASP A 222 -0.33 6.81 6.71
N SER A 223 -1.32 7.53 7.28
CA SER A 223 -2.11 7.04 8.41
C SER A 223 -2.86 5.74 8.09
N SER A 224 -3.44 5.63 6.88
CA SER A 224 -4.10 4.41 6.41
C SER A 224 -3.16 3.21 6.35
N VAL A 225 -1.91 3.43 5.97
CA VAL A 225 -0.86 2.40 5.91
C VAL A 225 -0.40 2.01 7.31
N ALA A 226 -0.22 2.97 8.21
CA ALA A 226 0.15 2.73 9.60
C ALA A 226 -0.92 1.88 10.33
N GLU A 227 -2.20 2.22 10.15
CA GLU A 227 -3.34 1.48 10.70
C GLU A 227 -3.44 0.05 10.13
N TYR A 228 -3.28 -0.07 8.81
CA TYR A 228 -3.31 -1.39 8.16
C TYR A 228 -2.13 -2.26 8.58
N ALA A 229 -0.93 -1.68 8.71
CA ALA A 229 0.25 -2.39 9.21
C ALA A 229 0.02 -2.97 10.60
N ALA A 230 -0.62 -2.22 11.52
CA ALA A 230 -0.97 -2.72 12.83
C ALA A 230 -1.91 -3.94 12.76
N LYS A 231 -2.85 -3.92 11.82
CA LYS A 231 -3.80 -5.03 11.61
C LYS A 231 -3.11 -6.27 11.05
N ILE A 232 -2.32 -6.14 9.98
CA ILE A 232 -1.72 -7.31 9.29
C ILE A 232 -0.54 -7.92 10.02
N THR A 233 0.03 -7.20 10.98
CA THR A 233 1.13 -7.69 11.84
C THR A 233 0.61 -8.28 13.16
N ASP A 234 -0.70 -8.54 13.30
CA ASP A 234 -1.35 -9.01 14.52
C ASP A 234 -1.00 -8.13 15.74
N GLY A 235 -0.90 -6.83 15.48
CA GLY A 235 -0.53 -5.84 16.49
C GLY A 235 0.95 -5.85 16.88
N ALA A 236 1.85 -6.48 16.10
CA ALA A 236 3.29 -6.34 16.35
C ALA A 236 3.77 -4.90 16.13
N THR A 237 3.06 -4.13 15.31
CA THR A 237 3.21 -2.68 15.19
C THR A 237 1.98 -1.95 15.74
N ALA A 238 2.13 -0.70 16.12
CA ALA A 238 1.05 0.14 16.63
C ALA A 238 1.26 1.59 16.19
N VAL A 239 0.16 2.29 15.86
CA VAL A 239 0.18 3.73 15.57
C VAL A 239 0.59 4.50 16.83
N ALA A 240 1.40 5.53 16.69
CA ALA A 240 1.92 6.37 17.76
C ALA A 240 1.57 7.84 17.46
N GLY A 241 0.68 8.41 18.25
CA GLY A 241 0.17 9.79 18.08
C GLY A 241 -0.98 9.88 17.08
N GLU A 242 -1.44 11.10 16.85
CA GLU A 242 -2.49 11.40 15.88
C GLU A 242 -1.87 11.63 14.49
N PRO A 243 -2.66 11.43 13.41
CA PRO A 243 -2.21 11.79 12.06
C PRO A 243 -1.94 13.29 11.94
N GLU A 244 -0.89 13.64 11.19
CA GLU A 244 -0.48 15.04 10.96
C GLU A 244 -0.33 15.30 9.45
N ASN A 245 -0.22 16.55 9.04
CA ASN A 245 0.04 16.96 7.65
C ASN A 245 -0.95 16.35 6.65
N VAL A 246 -2.26 16.44 6.95
CA VAL A 246 -3.29 15.89 6.04
C VAL A 246 -3.20 16.58 4.68
N ALA A 247 -3.01 15.79 3.62
CA ALA A 247 -2.91 16.24 2.24
C ALA A 247 -3.82 15.44 1.32
N GLY A 248 -4.16 16.03 0.17
CA GLY A 248 -4.82 15.32 -0.92
C GLY A 248 -3.93 14.24 -1.52
N VAL A 249 -4.54 13.19 -2.04
CA VAL A 249 -3.90 12.12 -2.81
C VAL A 249 -4.47 12.15 -4.21
N GLY A 250 -3.61 12.05 -5.23
CA GLY A 250 -4.01 12.28 -6.61
C GLY A 250 -3.55 11.23 -7.61
N ILE A 251 -4.36 11.05 -8.65
CA ILE A 251 -3.98 10.38 -9.88
C ILE A 251 -3.02 11.32 -10.61
N VAL A 252 -1.83 10.85 -10.99
CA VAL A 252 -0.87 11.65 -11.76
C VAL A 252 -1.00 11.38 -13.25
N VAL A 253 -0.96 12.47 -14.04
CA VAL A 253 -1.06 12.45 -15.52
C VAL A 253 -0.08 13.48 -16.07
N GLY A 254 0.47 13.26 -17.27
CA GLY A 254 1.40 14.18 -17.90
C GLY A 254 0.81 15.59 -18.10
N LYS A 255 1.61 16.63 -17.92
CA LYS A 255 1.17 18.03 -18.12
C LYS A 255 0.65 18.28 -19.53
N GLN A 256 1.23 17.61 -20.54
CA GLN A 256 0.84 17.72 -21.95
C GLN A 256 -0.40 16.91 -22.28
N ASP A 257 -0.84 15.97 -21.42
CA ASP A 257 -1.93 15.05 -21.70
C ASP A 257 -3.28 15.60 -21.19
N ALA A 258 -3.62 16.82 -21.63
CA ALA A 258 -4.82 17.52 -21.16
C ALA A 258 -6.14 16.79 -21.47
N GLU A 259 -6.23 16.07 -22.59
CA GLU A 259 -7.42 15.29 -22.94
C GLU A 259 -7.58 14.09 -22.02
N LEU A 260 -6.52 13.32 -21.77
CA LEU A 260 -6.53 12.20 -20.84
C LEU A 260 -6.81 12.67 -19.40
N THR A 261 -6.23 13.80 -18.99
CA THR A 261 -6.49 14.41 -17.68
C THR A 261 -8.00 14.70 -17.50
N LYS A 262 -8.65 15.29 -18.51
CA LYS A 262 -10.10 15.57 -18.48
C LYS A 262 -10.93 14.29 -18.48
N ALA A 263 -10.55 13.29 -19.26
CA ALA A 263 -11.25 12.01 -19.31
C ALA A 263 -11.19 11.27 -17.95
N LEU A 264 -10.00 11.21 -17.32
CA LEU A 264 -9.81 10.62 -15.99
C LEU A 264 -10.54 11.41 -14.90
N GLN A 265 -10.52 12.75 -14.97
CA GLN A 265 -11.25 13.60 -14.03
C GLN A 265 -12.77 13.36 -14.13
N ALA A 266 -13.31 13.29 -15.34
CA ALA A 266 -14.73 12.99 -15.56
C ALA A 266 -15.11 11.58 -15.11
N ALA A 267 -14.25 10.58 -15.36
CA ALA A 267 -14.46 9.22 -14.90
C ALA A 267 -14.43 9.13 -13.36
N LEU A 268 -13.48 9.79 -12.71
CA LEU A 268 -13.42 9.85 -11.26
C LEU A 268 -14.64 10.55 -10.67
N GLN A 269 -15.09 11.68 -11.25
CA GLN A 269 -16.30 12.37 -10.79
C GLN A 269 -17.53 11.47 -10.93
N TYR A 270 -17.66 10.74 -12.02
CA TYR A 270 -18.73 9.75 -12.18
C TYR A 270 -18.71 8.68 -11.08
N LEU A 271 -17.53 8.14 -10.74
CA LEU A 271 -17.38 7.16 -9.65
C LEU A 271 -17.76 7.76 -8.30
N ILE A 272 -17.45 9.03 -8.07
CA ILE A 272 -17.86 9.78 -6.87
C ILE A 272 -19.38 9.91 -6.81
N ASP A 273 -19.99 10.45 -7.87
CA ASP A 273 -21.43 10.76 -7.94
C ASP A 273 -22.31 9.52 -7.80
N LYS A 274 -21.82 8.37 -8.28
CA LYS A 274 -22.49 7.06 -8.16
C LYS A 274 -22.17 6.33 -6.85
N GLY A 275 -21.30 6.89 -5.99
CA GLY A 275 -20.89 6.29 -4.72
C GLY A 275 -19.93 5.11 -4.87
N HIS A 276 -19.42 4.84 -6.07
CA HIS A 276 -18.49 3.73 -6.32
C HIS A 276 -17.13 3.98 -5.63
N LEU A 277 -16.62 5.22 -5.67
CA LEU A 277 -15.36 5.56 -4.99
C LEU A 277 -15.47 5.26 -3.48
N LYS A 278 -16.56 5.71 -2.84
CA LYS A 278 -16.81 5.43 -1.42
C LYS A 278 -16.93 3.95 -1.12
N SER A 279 -17.54 3.17 -2.02
CA SER A 279 -17.66 1.72 -1.88
C SER A 279 -16.30 1.03 -1.94
N ILE A 280 -15.42 1.45 -2.86
CA ILE A 280 -14.03 0.96 -2.97
C ILE A 280 -13.32 1.15 -1.62
N PHE A 281 -13.23 2.37 -1.13
CA PHE A 281 -12.53 2.66 0.13
C PHE A 281 -13.12 1.91 1.33
N LYS A 282 -14.46 1.81 1.40
CA LYS A 282 -15.14 1.05 2.46
C LYS A 282 -14.77 -0.44 2.45
N THR A 283 -14.62 -1.06 1.29
CA THR A 283 -14.16 -2.45 1.16
C THR A 283 -12.82 -2.65 1.85
N TRP A 284 -11.93 -1.67 1.75
CA TRP A 284 -10.60 -1.70 2.37
C TRP A 284 -10.56 -1.15 3.81
N GLY A 285 -11.73 -0.91 4.41
CA GLY A 285 -11.87 -0.50 5.81
C GLY A 285 -11.65 1.00 6.05
N ILE A 286 -11.63 1.81 4.99
CA ILE A 286 -11.44 3.27 5.05
C ILE A 286 -12.80 3.94 4.95
N SER A 287 -13.18 4.73 5.96
CA SER A 287 -14.47 5.41 6.04
C SER A 287 -14.38 6.93 5.83
N GLU A 288 -13.20 7.50 6.00
CA GLU A 288 -12.95 8.95 5.97
C GLU A 288 -11.95 9.33 4.88
N GLY A 289 -11.86 10.61 4.56
CA GLY A 289 -10.89 11.12 3.59
C GLY A 289 -11.31 11.00 2.12
N VAL A 290 -12.36 10.24 1.79
CA VAL A 290 -12.85 10.11 0.42
C VAL A 290 -13.46 11.44 -0.05
N VAL A 291 -12.96 11.99 -1.16
CA VAL A 291 -13.39 13.29 -1.66
C VAL A 291 -14.79 13.25 -2.29
N GLN A 292 -15.46 14.41 -2.34
CA GLN A 292 -16.78 14.58 -2.97
C GLN A 292 -16.69 15.21 -4.37
N LYS A 293 -15.49 15.63 -4.77
CA LYS A 293 -15.23 16.27 -6.05
C LYS A 293 -13.83 15.90 -6.53
N ALA A 294 -13.72 15.55 -7.81
CA ALA A 294 -12.46 15.29 -8.49
C ALA A 294 -11.80 16.62 -8.86
N GLU A 295 -11.04 17.20 -7.92
CA GLU A 295 -10.35 18.47 -8.17
C GLU A 295 -9.03 18.25 -8.89
N LEU A 296 -8.77 19.09 -9.90
CA LEU A 296 -7.52 19.09 -10.64
C LEU A 296 -6.55 20.08 -10.01
N ASN A 297 -5.35 19.60 -9.64
CA ASN A 297 -4.29 20.40 -9.04
C ASN A 297 -4.78 21.29 -7.88
N PRO A 298 -5.48 20.73 -6.87
CA PRO A 298 -5.99 21.53 -5.77
C PRO A 298 -4.84 22.23 -5.06
N ALA A 299 -5.09 23.46 -4.58
CA ALA A 299 -4.18 24.12 -3.66
C ALA A 299 -4.27 23.42 -2.30
N ASN A 300 -3.13 23.10 -1.70
CA ASN A 300 -3.04 22.57 -0.34
C ASN A 300 -3.30 23.66 0.68
#